data_cc1644ef89aa5b8384d15509020e12aa
#
_entry.id   cc1644ef89aa5b8384d15509020e12aa
#
_cell.length_a   1.000
_cell.length_b   1.000
_cell.length_c   1.000
_cell.angle_alpha   90.00
_cell.angle_beta   90.00
_cell.angle_gamma   90.00
#
_symmetry.space_group_name_H-M   'P 1'
#
loop_
_entity.id
_entity.type
_entity.pdbx_description
1 polymer ?
#
loop_
_entity_poly.entity_id
_entity_poly.type
_entity_poly.pdbx_seq_one_letter_code
_entity_poly.pdbx_strand_id
1 'polypeptide(L)'
;RIELRSVAPDANPYLVLYTMLKTGFEGERLVKDETTPDRVRFLPSYINDAIVLFNSSKFISEILGEDSKQKYASFKQLVADRSPKELGTMVKASEVLFHHEVANQMLWNQF
;
A
#
# COMPACT_ATOMS: atom_id res chain seq x y z
N ARG A 1 18.57 -1.43 -17.54
CA ARG A 1 18.14 -1.88 -16.21
C ARG A 1 16.98 -1.00 -15.76
N ILE A 2 15.90 -1.62 -15.31
CA ILE A 2 14.78 -0.93 -14.64
C ILE A 2 14.84 -1.35 -13.19
N GLU A 3 14.72 -0.37 -12.27
CA GLU A 3 14.76 -0.61 -10.83
C GLU A 3 13.61 0.17 -10.18
N LEU A 4 12.76 -0.53 -9.43
CA LEU A 4 11.66 0.04 -8.67
C LEU A 4 11.86 -0.28 -7.19
N ARG A 5 12.09 0.75 -6.36
CA ARG A 5 12.40 0.61 -4.94
C ARG A 5 11.22 0.81 -3.99
N SER A 6 10.08 1.23 -4.52
CA SER A 6 8.87 1.54 -3.73
C SER A 6 7.98 0.32 -3.45
N VAL A 7 8.37 -0.86 -3.93
CA VAL A 7 7.58 -2.08 -3.78
C VAL A 7 7.83 -2.68 -2.40
N ALA A 8 6.75 -3.02 -1.69
CA ALA A 8 6.86 -3.74 -0.43
C ALA A 8 7.43 -5.15 -0.64
N PRO A 9 8.26 -5.67 0.29
CA PRO A 9 8.95 -6.96 0.11
C PRO A 9 7.99 -8.15 0.06
N ASP A 10 6.78 -8.03 0.58
CA ASP A 10 5.72 -9.03 0.57
C ASP A 10 4.75 -8.90 -0.62
N ALA A 11 5.02 -7.97 -1.54
CA ALA A 11 4.18 -7.79 -2.73
C ALA A 11 4.29 -8.99 -3.67
N ASN A 12 3.16 -9.35 -4.31
CA ASN A 12 3.14 -10.40 -5.32
C ASN A 12 4.00 -10.00 -6.55
N PRO A 13 5.12 -10.71 -6.83
CA PRO A 13 6.05 -10.31 -7.87
C PRO A 13 5.43 -10.34 -9.29
N TYR A 14 4.49 -11.22 -9.55
CA TYR A 14 3.82 -11.30 -10.84
C TYR A 14 2.94 -10.06 -11.09
N LEU A 15 2.19 -9.62 -10.09
CA LEU A 15 1.39 -8.40 -10.18
C LEU A 15 2.27 -7.16 -10.31
N VAL A 16 3.39 -7.11 -9.59
CA VAL A 16 4.35 -6.00 -9.70
C VAL A 16 4.90 -5.92 -11.11
N LEU A 17 5.41 -7.02 -11.66
CA LEU A 17 5.96 -7.05 -13.02
C LEU A 17 4.90 -6.69 -14.06
N TYR A 18 3.71 -7.25 -13.96
CA TYR A 18 2.61 -6.95 -14.87
C TYR A 18 2.24 -5.47 -14.83
N THR A 19 2.09 -4.89 -13.62
CA THR A 19 1.77 -3.47 -13.43
C THR A 19 2.85 -2.56 -14.01
N MET A 20 4.12 -2.89 -13.77
CA MET A 20 5.25 -2.13 -14.32
C MET A 20 5.27 -2.14 -15.84
N LEU A 21 5.13 -3.32 -16.45
CA LEU A 21 5.12 -3.47 -17.91
C LEU A 21 3.93 -2.76 -18.53
N LYS A 22 2.74 -2.94 -17.96
CA LYS A 22 1.53 -2.26 -18.43
C LYS A 22 1.67 -0.73 -18.34
N THR A 23 2.18 -0.22 -17.21
CA THR A 23 2.44 1.22 -17.06
C THR A 23 3.49 1.72 -18.07
N GLY A 24 4.53 0.94 -18.33
CA GLY A 24 5.58 1.32 -19.27
C GLY A 24 5.14 1.32 -20.74
N PHE A 25 4.25 0.41 -21.13
CA PHE A 25 3.79 0.27 -22.52
C PHE A 25 2.56 1.14 -22.82
N GLU A 26 1.65 1.30 -21.88
CA GLU A 26 0.37 1.97 -22.09
C GLU A 26 0.27 3.34 -21.42
N GLY A 27 1.18 3.64 -20.50
CA GLY A 27 1.22 4.91 -19.77
C GLY A 27 1.54 6.09 -20.70
N GLU A 28 0.86 7.21 -20.49
CA GLU A 28 1.15 8.44 -21.19
C GLU A 28 2.57 8.92 -20.88
N ARG A 29 3.31 9.27 -21.92
CA ARG A 29 4.62 9.89 -21.78
C ARG A 29 4.45 11.30 -21.21
N LEU A 30 4.83 11.48 -19.95
CA LEU A 30 4.90 12.80 -19.36
C LEU A 30 6.04 13.58 -20.04
N VAL A 31 5.69 14.44 -20.97
CA VAL A 31 6.65 15.43 -21.52
C VAL A 31 6.80 16.51 -20.46
N LYS A 32 8.00 16.64 -19.90
CA LYS A 32 8.32 17.79 -19.06
C LYS A 32 8.25 19.04 -19.91
N ASP A 33 7.25 19.85 -19.66
CA ASP A 33 7.24 21.23 -20.13
C ASP A 33 8.05 22.05 -19.12
N GLU A 34 9.04 22.83 -19.57
CA GLU A 34 9.91 23.65 -18.72
C GLU A 34 9.14 24.64 -17.84
N THR A 35 7.88 24.92 -18.22
CA THR A 35 6.99 25.82 -17.49
C THR A 35 6.19 25.15 -16.37
N THR A 36 6.16 23.81 -16.33
CA THR A 36 5.38 23.06 -15.32
C THR A 36 6.28 22.77 -14.11
N PRO A 37 5.97 23.30 -12.93
CA PRO A 37 6.75 22.99 -11.72
C PRO A 37 6.74 21.48 -11.47
N ASP A 38 7.89 20.92 -11.09
CA ASP A 38 8.05 19.53 -10.68
C ASP A 38 7.04 19.20 -9.57
N ARG A 39 5.92 18.59 -9.91
CA ARG A 39 4.97 18.08 -8.92
C ARG A 39 5.56 16.82 -8.31
N VAL A 40 6.21 16.99 -7.17
CA VAL A 40 6.61 15.83 -6.35
C VAL A 40 5.33 15.18 -5.84
N ARG A 41 5.03 13.97 -6.35
CA ARG A 41 3.91 13.17 -5.88
C ARG A 41 4.42 12.26 -4.77
N PHE A 42 3.91 12.47 -3.58
CA PHE A 42 4.16 11.58 -2.46
C PHE A 42 3.13 10.43 -2.48
N LEU A 43 3.56 9.27 -2.03
CA LEU A 43 2.65 8.18 -1.72
C LEU A 43 1.76 8.59 -0.52
N PRO A 44 0.52 8.06 -0.44
CA PRO A 44 -0.33 8.29 0.73
C PRO A 44 0.39 7.89 2.02
N SER A 45 0.29 8.74 3.03
CA SER A 45 0.92 8.49 4.34
C SER A 45 0.13 7.50 5.19
N TYR A 46 -1.16 7.34 4.89
CA TYR A 46 -2.08 6.51 5.66
C TYR A 46 -2.75 5.46 4.78
N ILE A 47 -3.00 4.29 5.35
CA ILE A 47 -3.64 3.17 4.65
C ILE A 47 -5.05 3.53 4.15
N ASN A 48 -5.82 4.32 4.90
CA ASN A 48 -7.15 4.75 4.48
C ASN A 48 -7.11 5.58 3.18
N ASP A 49 -6.17 6.51 3.07
CA ASP A 49 -5.98 7.32 1.87
C ASP A 49 -5.54 6.45 0.68
N ALA A 50 -4.68 5.48 0.94
CA ALA A 50 -4.26 4.51 -0.07
C ALA A 50 -5.44 3.66 -0.58
N ILE A 51 -6.33 3.20 0.31
CA ILE A 51 -7.53 2.44 -0.03
C ILE A 51 -8.49 3.29 -0.88
N VAL A 52 -8.69 4.56 -0.54
CA VAL A 52 -9.53 5.48 -1.33
C VAL A 52 -8.98 5.65 -2.74
N LEU A 53 -7.68 5.89 -2.90
CA LEU A 53 -7.02 6.00 -4.19
C LEU A 53 -7.08 4.69 -4.99
N PHE A 54 -6.86 3.56 -4.33
CA PHE A 54 -6.95 2.24 -4.93
C PHE A 54 -8.36 1.97 -5.49
N ASN A 55 -9.41 2.28 -4.70
CA ASN A 55 -10.79 2.09 -5.11
C ASN A 55 -11.21 3.02 -6.26
N SER A 56 -10.70 4.24 -6.31
CA SER A 56 -11.01 5.19 -7.38
C SER A 56 -10.25 4.93 -8.68
N SER A 57 -9.22 4.09 -8.66
CA SER A 57 -8.34 3.85 -9.80
C SER A 57 -8.98 2.93 -10.83
N LYS A 58 -9.18 3.44 -12.05
CA LYS A 58 -9.58 2.64 -13.22
C LYS A 58 -8.46 1.67 -13.64
N PHE A 59 -7.22 2.13 -13.58
CA PHE A 59 -6.05 1.32 -13.90
C PHE A 59 -5.95 0.05 -13.05
N ILE A 60 -6.25 0.15 -11.76
CA ILE A 60 -6.30 -1.04 -10.87
C ILE A 60 -7.45 -1.97 -11.25
N SER A 61 -8.61 -1.44 -11.67
CA SER A 61 -9.72 -2.28 -12.17
C SER A 61 -9.33 -3.05 -13.44
N GLU A 62 -8.55 -2.45 -14.32
CA GLU A 62 -8.04 -3.12 -15.53
C GLU A 62 -7.01 -4.21 -15.23
N ILE A 63 -6.20 -4.04 -14.19
CA ILE A 63 -5.17 -5.03 -13.79
C ILE A 63 -5.78 -6.21 -13.06
N LEU A 64 -6.62 -5.96 -12.06
CA LEU A 64 -7.12 -6.98 -11.13
C LEU A 64 -8.51 -7.52 -11.49
N GLY A 65 -9.26 -6.77 -12.29
CA GLY A 65 -10.69 -6.93 -12.41
C GLY A 65 -11.43 -6.37 -11.19
N GLU A 66 -12.69 -6.00 -11.36
CA GLU A 66 -13.45 -5.29 -10.32
C GLU A 66 -13.69 -6.15 -9.07
N ASP A 67 -14.01 -7.44 -9.26
CA ASP A 67 -14.25 -8.37 -8.13
C ASP A 67 -13.01 -8.54 -7.24
N SER A 68 -11.85 -8.78 -7.83
CA SER A 68 -10.59 -8.93 -7.07
C SER A 68 -10.16 -7.63 -6.40
N LYS A 69 -10.37 -6.50 -7.08
CA LYS A 69 -10.12 -5.16 -6.54
C LYS A 69 -10.95 -4.91 -5.28
N GLN A 70 -12.25 -5.18 -5.34
CA GLN A 70 -13.15 -4.98 -4.20
C GLN A 70 -12.82 -5.90 -3.03
N LYS A 71 -12.53 -7.18 -3.29
CA LYS A 71 -12.10 -8.14 -2.26
C LYS A 71 -10.82 -7.70 -1.57
N TYR A 72 -9.83 -7.26 -2.34
CA TYR A 72 -8.56 -6.77 -1.80
C TYR A 72 -8.75 -5.50 -0.96
N ALA A 73 -9.51 -4.53 -1.47
CA ALA A 73 -9.81 -3.30 -0.75
C ALA A 73 -10.56 -3.58 0.56
N SER A 74 -11.56 -4.46 0.56
CA SER A 74 -12.30 -4.85 1.76
C SER A 74 -11.40 -5.51 2.79
N PHE A 75 -10.50 -6.40 2.35
CA PHE A 75 -9.51 -7.02 3.25
C PHE A 75 -8.58 -5.98 3.88
N LYS A 76 -8.07 -5.03 3.09
CA LYS A 76 -7.21 -3.96 3.61
C LYS A 76 -7.98 -2.99 4.53
N GLN A 77 -9.25 -2.75 4.25
CA GLN A 77 -10.10 -1.94 5.14
C GLN A 77 -10.29 -2.60 6.50
N LEU A 78 -10.53 -3.93 6.54
CA LEU A 78 -10.62 -4.66 7.81
C LEU A 78 -9.35 -4.55 8.64
N VAL A 79 -8.18 -4.55 7.98
CA VAL A 79 -6.89 -4.35 8.67
C VAL A 79 -6.76 -2.90 9.16
N ALA A 80 -7.12 -1.93 8.32
CA ALA A 80 -7.06 -0.51 8.65
C ALA A 80 -7.97 -0.16 9.86
N ASP A 81 -9.17 -0.72 9.91
CA ASP A 81 -10.15 -0.47 10.97
C ASP A 81 -9.70 -1.01 12.32
N ARG A 82 -8.93 -2.12 12.33
CA ARG A 82 -8.36 -2.71 13.54
C ARG A 82 -7.09 -2.01 14.05
N SER A 83 -6.32 -1.48 13.13
CA SER A 83 -4.91 -1.19 13.36
C SER A 83 -4.60 -0.13 14.45
N PRO A 84 -5.19 1.07 14.54
CA PRO A 84 -4.67 2.08 15.47
C PRO A 84 -4.99 1.82 16.93
N LYS A 85 -6.19 1.30 17.22
CA LYS A 85 -6.66 1.13 18.59
C LYS A 85 -6.22 -0.20 19.21
N GLU A 86 -6.32 -1.28 18.46
CA GLU A 86 -5.91 -2.60 18.93
C GLU A 86 -4.39 -2.69 19.05
N LEU A 87 -3.65 -2.16 18.06
CA LEU A 87 -2.19 -2.11 18.12
C LEU A 87 -1.71 -1.30 19.32
N GLY A 88 -2.29 -0.12 19.58
CA GLY A 88 -1.95 0.71 20.74
C GLY A 88 -2.27 0.01 22.07
N THR A 89 -3.35 -0.74 22.14
CA THR A 89 -3.72 -1.52 23.32
C THR A 89 -2.77 -2.70 23.53
N MET A 90 -2.37 -3.39 22.47
CA MET A 90 -1.41 -4.49 22.53
C MET A 90 -0.01 -4.03 22.89
N VAL A 91 0.44 -2.91 22.32
CA VAL A 91 1.74 -2.30 22.68
C VAL A 91 1.77 -1.94 24.16
N LYS A 92 0.74 -1.27 24.67
CA LYS A 92 0.63 -0.95 26.11
C LYS A 92 0.59 -2.20 26.99
N ALA A 93 -0.17 -3.21 26.61
CA ALA A 93 -0.24 -4.47 27.36
C ALA A 93 1.12 -5.17 27.39
N SER A 94 1.85 -5.17 26.28
CA SER A 94 3.18 -5.76 26.17
C SER A 94 4.22 -4.98 26.98
N GLU A 95 4.18 -3.64 26.96
CA GLU A 95 5.04 -2.80 27.79
C GLU A 95 4.84 -3.05 29.29
N VAL A 96 3.60 -3.23 29.72
CA VAL A 96 3.27 -3.54 31.13
C VAL A 96 3.74 -4.92 31.52
N LEU A 97 3.57 -5.93 30.65
CA LEU A 97 3.91 -7.33 30.95
C LEU A 97 5.41 -7.62 30.84
N PHE A 98 6.11 -7.00 29.91
CA PHE A 98 7.48 -7.37 29.52
C PHE A 98 8.52 -6.27 29.76
N HIS A 99 8.20 -5.23 30.52
CA HIS A 99 9.14 -4.16 30.91
C HIS A 99 9.97 -3.58 29.74
N HIS A 100 9.30 -3.20 28.63
CA HIS A 100 9.86 -2.55 27.45
C HIS A 100 10.21 -3.41 26.22
N GLU A 101 10.02 -4.73 26.26
CA GLU A 101 10.19 -5.54 25.05
C GLU A 101 8.85 -5.85 24.38
N VAL A 102 8.49 -5.07 23.36
CA VAL A 102 7.42 -5.45 22.44
C VAL A 102 8.01 -6.45 21.45
N ALA A 103 7.69 -7.72 21.62
CA ALA A 103 8.15 -8.72 20.65
C ALA A 103 7.57 -8.41 19.26
N ASN A 104 8.45 -8.18 18.29
CA ASN A 104 8.06 -7.93 16.90
C ASN A 104 7.07 -8.96 16.36
N GLN A 105 7.15 -10.19 16.81
CA GLN A 105 6.23 -11.27 16.46
C GLN A 105 4.77 -10.97 16.82
N MET A 106 4.49 -10.27 17.92
CA MET A 106 3.12 -9.86 18.27
C MET A 106 2.57 -8.80 17.31
N LEU A 107 3.42 -7.93 16.79
CA LEU A 107 3.04 -6.93 15.79
C LEU A 107 2.76 -7.57 14.42
N TRP A 108 3.57 -8.53 14.00
CA TRP A 108 3.45 -9.20 12.71
C TRP A 108 2.22 -10.11 12.61
N ASN A 109 1.78 -10.71 13.69
CA ASN A 109 0.57 -11.55 13.72
C ASN A 109 -0.74 -10.75 13.55
N GLN A 110 -0.67 -9.41 13.49
CA GLN A 110 -1.83 -8.53 13.28
C GLN A 110 -1.97 -8.06 11.83
N PHE A 111 -0.95 -8.28 11.01
CA PHE A 111 -0.91 -7.93 9.59
C PHE A 111 -1.01 -9.17 8.72
#